data_91d6eb0f2264979b8210f2f7a9d8a5db
#
_entry.id   91d6eb0f2264979b8210f2f7a9d8a5db
#
_cell.length_a   1.000
_cell.length_b   1.000
_cell.length_c   1.000
_cell.angle_alpha   90.00
_cell.angle_beta   90.00
_cell.angle_gamma   90.00
#
_symmetry.space_group_name_H-M   'P 1'
#
loop_
_entity.id
_entity.type
_entity.pdbx_description
1 polymer ?
#
loop_
_entity_poly.entity_id
_entity_poly.type
_entity_poly.pdbx_seq_one_letter_code
_entity_poly.pdbx_strand_id
1 'polypeptide(L)'
;MPTATNDGVAIHYEVDGPTDGEPVVLIEGLGYGRWMWRWQRERLADEYRLLLPDNRGTGDSDVPEGPYTMAAMAGDVDAVLADAGVEAAHLVGASMGGMIAQQYALDYDRAATLTLLCTSHGGEESVPIPEETAATILEVPEGYDERETIRHRMEPAVSDGFYDANPDLVESIVDWRLAGDATEAGRNAQAAAVQAFDVGDRVSKIDQPTLVLHGSADRVVPVENGRLLAEKLPDGDLEIVEDGPHLFFIEDPDHVADRIREHLFANPIEAATDAGAGGGD
;
A
#
# COMPACT_ATOMS: atom_id res chain seq x y z
N MET A 1 -17.52 7.47 9.73
CA MET A 1 -16.37 7.49 8.81
C MET A 1 -16.88 7.85 7.43
N PRO A 2 -16.14 8.65 6.65
CA PRO A 2 -16.56 8.98 5.28
C PRO A 2 -16.53 7.74 4.38
N THR A 3 -17.28 7.81 3.29
CA THR A 3 -17.44 6.71 2.33
C THR A 3 -17.52 7.28 0.92
N ALA A 4 -16.55 6.94 0.09
CA ALA A 4 -16.57 7.23 -1.34
C ALA A 4 -17.29 6.12 -2.10
N THR A 5 -17.66 6.37 -3.35
CA THR A 5 -18.31 5.36 -4.19
C THR A 5 -17.65 5.30 -5.56
N ASN A 6 -17.21 4.11 -5.96
CA ASN A 6 -16.68 3.82 -7.29
C ASN A 6 -17.48 2.69 -7.95
N ASP A 7 -18.15 2.97 -9.07
CA ASP A 7 -18.97 2.01 -9.81
C ASP A 7 -20.00 1.26 -8.93
N GLY A 8 -20.56 1.95 -7.93
CA GLY A 8 -21.54 1.38 -7.00
C GLY A 8 -20.95 0.60 -5.83
N VAL A 9 -19.61 0.53 -5.72
CA VAL A 9 -18.89 -0.07 -4.59
C VAL A 9 -18.58 1.03 -3.57
N ALA A 10 -19.01 0.84 -2.32
CA ALA A 10 -18.73 1.75 -1.22
C ALA A 10 -17.31 1.49 -0.66
N ILE A 11 -16.48 2.53 -0.63
CA ILE A 11 -15.13 2.51 -0.11
C ILE A 11 -15.07 3.37 1.14
N HIS A 12 -14.91 2.73 2.28
CA HIS A 12 -14.73 3.41 3.55
C HIS A 12 -13.30 3.91 3.70
N TYR A 13 -13.13 5.09 4.32
CA TYR A 13 -11.80 5.59 4.62
C TYR A 13 -11.79 6.42 5.92
N GLU A 14 -10.64 6.51 6.55
CA GLU A 14 -10.39 7.43 7.65
C GLU A 14 -9.58 8.63 7.17
N VAL A 15 -9.77 9.76 7.85
CA VAL A 15 -8.93 10.96 7.68
C VAL A 15 -8.32 11.28 9.03
N ASP A 16 -7.00 11.50 9.06
CA ASP A 16 -6.27 11.90 10.26
C ASP A 16 -5.30 13.05 9.93
N GLY A 17 -4.90 13.78 10.97
CA GLY A 17 -3.98 14.91 10.83
C GLY A 17 -4.64 16.23 10.47
N PRO A 18 -3.82 17.29 10.23
CA PRO A 18 -4.30 18.64 9.96
C PRO A 18 -5.04 18.72 8.62
N THR A 19 -6.16 19.42 8.59
CA THR A 19 -6.99 19.57 7.38
C THR A 19 -6.31 20.37 6.27
N ASP A 20 -5.33 21.18 6.62
CA ASP A 20 -4.49 22.01 5.74
C ASP A 20 -3.10 21.38 5.47
N GLY A 21 -2.83 20.18 6.01
CA GLY A 21 -1.64 19.41 5.69
C GLY A 21 -1.69 18.85 4.27
N GLU A 22 -0.52 18.59 3.67
CA GLU A 22 -0.44 17.94 2.37
C GLU A 22 -1.07 16.54 2.43
N PRO A 23 -1.93 16.19 1.44
CA PRO A 23 -2.64 14.92 1.45
C PRO A 23 -1.72 13.74 1.16
N VAL A 24 -1.79 12.71 1.99
CA VAL A 24 -1.09 11.42 1.80
C VAL A 24 -2.10 10.29 1.87
N VAL A 25 -2.15 9.45 0.84
CA VAL A 25 -2.97 8.23 0.84
C VAL A 25 -2.10 7.04 1.21
N LEU A 26 -2.50 6.29 2.25
CA LEU A 26 -1.83 5.08 2.69
C LEU A 26 -2.60 3.85 2.18
N ILE A 27 -2.07 3.14 1.18
CA ILE A 27 -2.75 2.05 0.45
C ILE A 27 -2.24 0.70 0.93
N GLU A 28 -3.14 -0.13 1.40
CA GLU A 28 -2.87 -1.39 2.08
C GLU A 28 -2.39 -2.50 1.13
N GLY A 29 -1.66 -3.48 1.70
CA GLY A 29 -1.32 -4.74 1.06
C GLY A 29 -2.51 -5.70 0.95
N LEU A 30 -2.31 -6.82 0.23
CA LEU A 30 -3.33 -7.84 -0.02
C LEU A 30 -3.89 -8.41 1.28
N GLY A 31 -5.17 -8.24 1.48
CA GLY A 31 -5.92 -8.80 2.59
C GLY A 31 -5.71 -8.11 3.93
N TYR A 32 -4.85 -7.12 4.02
CA TYR A 32 -4.61 -6.37 5.26
C TYR A 32 -5.59 -5.20 5.38
N GLY A 33 -6.02 -4.89 6.61
CA GLY A 33 -6.81 -3.71 6.91
C GLY A 33 -5.93 -2.50 7.28
N ARG A 34 -6.57 -1.33 7.49
CA ARG A 34 -5.91 -0.05 7.85
C ARG A 34 -4.98 -0.13 9.06
N TRP A 35 -5.15 -1.14 9.92
CA TRP A 35 -4.30 -1.35 11.09
C TRP A 35 -2.82 -1.45 10.73
N MET A 36 -2.45 -1.91 9.52
CA MET A 36 -1.06 -2.04 9.08
C MET A 36 -0.31 -0.71 9.03
N TRP A 37 -1.03 0.40 8.91
CA TRP A 37 -0.49 1.75 8.86
C TRP A 37 -0.40 2.45 10.21
N ARG A 38 -0.68 1.78 11.35
CA ARG A 38 -0.68 2.40 12.69
C ARG A 38 0.60 3.15 13.00
N TRP A 39 1.73 2.57 12.67
CA TRP A 39 3.05 3.14 12.97
C TRP A 39 3.37 4.36 12.12
N GLN A 40 3.06 4.32 10.82
CA GLN A 40 3.23 5.46 9.92
C GLN A 40 2.22 6.56 10.26
N ARG A 41 0.98 6.19 10.56
CA ARG A 41 -0.05 7.11 11.02
C ARG A 41 0.41 7.91 12.25
N GLU A 42 0.90 7.25 13.30
CA GLU A 42 1.40 7.89 14.52
C GLU A 42 2.55 8.87 14.27
N ARG A 43 3.35 8.65 13.22
CA ARG A 43 4.54 9.45 12.91
C ARG A 43 4.30 10.55 11.90
N LEU A 44 3.29 10.43 11.07
CA LEU A 44 3.03 11.35 9.97
C LEU A 44 1.80 12.25 10.21
N ALA A 45 0.88 11.86 11.10
CA ALA A 45 -0.39 12.56 11.29
C ALA A 45 -0.24 13.96 11.93
N ASP A 46 0.91 14.29 12.53
CA ASP A 46 1.15 15.65 13.06
C ASP A 46 1.45 16.66 11.94
N GLU A 47 1.88 16.18 10.77
CA GLU A 47 2.40 17.02 9.67
C GLU A 47 1.53 16.92 8.39
N TYR A 48 0.97 15.74 8.11
CA TYR A 48 0.27 15.42 6.87
C TYR A 48 -1.21 15.12 7.10
N ARG A 49 -2.04 15.43 6.11
CA ARG A 49 -3.43 14.99 6.06
C ARG A 49 -3.48 13.57 5.49
N LEU A 50 -3.60 12.59 6.36
CA LEU A 50 -3.60 11.18 5.99
C LEU A 50 -5.01 10.72 5.57
N LEU A 51 -5.10 10.06 4.43
CA LEU A 51 -6.29 9.33 3.97
C LEU A 51 -5.97 7.84 4.00
N LEU A 52 -6.75 7.07 4.73
CA LEU A 52 -6.55 5.62 4.94
C LEU A 52 -7.81 4.88 4.44
N PRO A 53 -7.90 4.56 3.15
CA PRO A 53 -9.01 3.74 2.63
C PRO A 53 -8.88 2.29 3.09
N ASP A 54 -10.01 1.62 3.34
CA ASP A 54 -10.07 0.17 3.27
C ASP A 54 -10.19 -0.22 1.79
N ASN A 55 -9.30 -1.01 1.28
CA ASN A 55 -9.43 -1.55 -0.07
C ASN A 55 -10.74 -2.33 -0.23
N ARG A 56 -11.36 -2.33 -1.45
CA ARG A 56 -12.52 -3.18 -1.69
C ARG A 56 -12.25 -4.61 -1.23
N GLY A 57 -13.19 -5.21 -0.53
CA GLY A 57 -13.05 -6.54 0.07
C GLY A 57 -12.42 -6.57 1.46
N THR A 58 -12.04 -5.42 2.04
CA THR A 58 -11.35 -5.27 3.32
C THR A 58 -12.15 -4.36 4.25
N GLY A 59 -11.99 -4.56 5.56
CA GLY A 59 -12.51 -3.69 6.62
C GLY A 59 -14.00 -3.41 6.48
N ASP A 60 -14.35 -2.12 6.47
CA ASP A 60 -15.72 -1.62 6.35
C ASP A 60 -16.14 -1.36 4.89
N SER A 61 -15.24 -1.53 3.91
CA SER A 61 -15.56 -1.39 2.48
C SER A 61 -16.35 -2.56 1.96
N ASP A 62 -17.14 -2.32 0.90
CA ASP A 62 -17.93 -3.37 0.25
C ASP A 62 -17.04 -4.52 -0.25
N VAL A 63 -17.65 -5.72 -0.29
CA VAL A 63 -17.05 -6.95 -0.83
C VAL A 63 -17.80 -7.35 -2.11
N PRO A 64 -17.58 -6.65 -3.24
CA PRO A 64 -18.24 -7.02 -4.49
C PRO A 64 -17.78 -8.40 -4.99
N GLU A 65 -18.54 -8.99 -5.90
CA GLU A 65 -18.14 -10.23 -6.55
C GLU A 65 -16.88 -10.02 -7.38
N GLY A 66 -15.88 -10.90 -7.20
CA GLY A 66 -14.59 -10.86 -7.94
C GLY A 66 -14.68 -11.49 -9.33
N PRO A 67 -13.56 -11.52 -10.09
CA PRO A 67 -12.24 -11.04 -9.67
C PRO A 67 -12.13 -9.50 -9.67
N TYR A 68 -11.28 -8.94 -8.80
CA TYR A 68 -10.95 -7.52 -8.86
C TYR A 68 -9.83 -7.26 -9.88
N THR A 69 -9.61 -5.99 -10.20
CA THR A 69 -8.50 -5.52 -11.04
C THR A 69 -7.78 -4.36 -10.37
N MET A 70 -6.48 -4.18 -10.64
CA MET A 70 -5.74 -3.03 -10.12
C MET A 70 -6.33 -1.71 -10.64
N ALA A 71 -6.84 -1.67 -11.87
CA ALA A 71 -7.51 -0.49 -12.41
C ALA A 71 -8.79 -0.13 -11.62
N ALA A 72 -9.60 -1.13 -11.22
CA ALA A 72 -10.77 -0.87 -10.38
C ALA A 72 -10.37 -0.37 -8.99
N MET A 73 -9.29 -0.90 -8.40
CA MET A 73 -8.79 -0.49 -7.09
C MET A 73 -8.10 0.90 -7.15
N ALA A 74 -7.44 1.23 -8.25
CA ALA A 74 -6.95 2.59 -8.50
C ALA A 74 -8.11 3.60 -8.62
N GLY A 75 -9.21 3.20 -9.27
CA GLY A 75 -10.45 3.99 -9.30
C GLY A 75 -11.07 4.20 -7.91
N ASP A 76 -10.90 3.26 -6.98
CA ASP A 76 -11.33 3.44 -5.59
C ASP A 76 -10.54 4.56 -4.90
N VAL A 77 -9.23 4.59 -5.12
CA VAL A 77 -8.36 5.66 -4.60
C VAL A 77 -8.78 7.01 -5.18
N ASP A 78 -9.07 7.09 -6.50
CA ASP A 78 -9.53 8.33 -7.12
C ASP A 78 -10.88 8.79 -6.56
N ALA A 79 -11.82 7.87 -6.32
CA ALA A 79 -13.10 8.18 -5.70
C ALA A 79 -12.92 8.71 -4.26
N VAL A 80 -11.98 8.15 -3.49
CA VAL A 80 -11.65 8.64 -2.14
C VAL A 80 -11.07 10.05 -2.20
N LEU A 81 -10.14 10.33 -3.11
CA LEU A 81 -9.56 11.66 -3.30
C LEU A 81 -10.65 12.68 -3.71
N ALA A 82 -11.53 12.30 -4.61
CA ALA A 82 -12.64 13.15 -5.05
C ALA A 82 -13.64 13.46 -3.90
N ASP A 83 -14.02 12.45 -3.11
CA ASP A 83 -14.92 12.61 -1.96
C ASP A 83 -14.29 13.48 -0.87
N ALA A 84 -12.97 13.34 -0.66
CA ALA A 84 -12.20 14.13 0.30
C ALA A 84 -11.87 15.55 -0.19
N GLY A 85 -12.23 15.91 -1.44
CA GLY A 85 -11.94 17.21 -2.05
C GLY A 85 -10.43 17.44 -2.28
N VAL A 86 -9.69 16.38 -2.63
CA VAL A 86 -8.24 16.40 -2.83
C VAL A 86 -7.92 16.40 -4.31
N GLU A 87 -7.23 17.43 -4.79
CA GLU A 87 -6.83 17.59 -6.19
C GLU A 87 -5.44 16.99 -6.51
N ALA A 88 -4.57 16.88 -5.50
CA ALA A 88 -3.28 16.21 -5.61
C ALA A 88 -2.92 15.55 -4.27
N ALA A 89 -2.28 14.39 -4.30
CA ALA A 89 -1.87 13.64 -3.13
C ALA A 89 -0.56 12.88 -3.35
N HIS A 90 0.17 12.65 -2.28
CA HIS A 90 1.23 11.65 -2.22
C HIS A 90 0.62 10.28 -2.03
N LEU A 91 1.06 9.28 -2.77
CA LEU A 91 0.59 7.90 -2.63
C LEU A 91 1.67 7.03 -2.00
N VAL A 92 1.36 6.42 -0.86
CA VAL A 92 2.23 5.46 -0.17
C VAL A 92 1.55 4.10 -0.22
N GLY A 93 2.13 3.14 -0.90
CA GLY A 93 1.53 1.81 -1.06
C GLY A 93 2.49 0.68 -0.72
N ALA A 94 2.01 -0.30 0.06
CA ALA A 94 2.78 -1.48 0.42
C ALA A 94 2.29 -2.72 -0.34
N SER A 95 3.21 -3.50 -0.92
CA SER A 95 2.90 -4.75 -1.61
C SER A 95 1.83 -4.53 -2.71
N MET A 96 0.65 -5.14 -2.61
CA MET A 96 -0.50 -4.87 -3.50
C MET A 96 -0.84 -3.36 -3.55
N GLY A 97 -0.75 -2.65 -2.43
CA GLY A 97 -0.97 -1.20 -2.40
C GLY A 97 0.00 -0.42 -3.28
N GLY A 98 1.25 -0.89 -3.40
CA GLY A 98 2.22 -0.36 -4.34
C GLY A 98 1.87 -0.64 -5.81
N MET A 99 1.24 -1.78 -6.11
CA MET A 99 0.70 -2.08 -7.45
C MET A 99 -0.48 -1.16 -7.78
N ILE A 100 -1.37 -0.90 -6.81
CA ILE A 100 -2.48 0.05 -6.95
C ILE A 100 -1.94 1.47 -7.21
N ALA A 101 -0.93 1.92 -6.47
CA ALA A 101 -0.31 3.23 -6.66
C ALA A 101 0.33 3.39 -8.04
N GLN A 102 1.02 2.35 -8.55
CA GLN A 102 1.56 2.32 -9.91
C GLN A 102 0.45 2.40 -10.96
N GLN A 103 -0.61 1.60 -10.81
CA GLN A 103 -1.75 1.65 -11.72
C GLN A 103 -2.44 3.01 -11.68
N TYR A 104 -2.57 3.61 -10.48
CA TYR A 104 -3.11 4.95 -10.31
C TYR A 104 -2.31 6.00 -11.08
N ALA A 105 -1.00 6.01 -10.91
CA ALA A 105 -0.13 6.97 -11.61
C ALA A 105 -0.16 6.83 -13.14
N LEU A 106 -0.53 5.65 -13.65
CA LEU A 106 -0.66 5.38 -15.09
C LEU A 106 -2.03 5.79 -15.67
N ASP A 107 -3.07 5.84 -14.84
CA ASP A 107 -4.46 6.02 -15.29
C ASP A 107 -5.07 7.35 -14.82
N TYR A 108 -4.48 8.01 -13.81
CA TYR A 108 -4.96 9.25 -13.17
C TYR A 108 -3.83 10.27 -13.01
N ASP A 109 -4.18 11.52 -12.76
CA ASP A 109 -3.26 12.67 -12.75
C ASP A 109 -3.09 13.37 -11.38
N ARG A 110 -3.71 12.85 -10.31
CA ARG A 110 -3.63 13.46 -8.97
C ARG A 110 -2.48 12.95 -8.10
N ALA A 111 -1.67 11.98 -8.57
CA ALA A 111 -0.50 11.53 -7.83
C ALA A 111 0.63 12.55 -7.95
N ALA A 112 1.04 13.16 -6.84
CA ALA A 112 2.18 14.07 -6.78
C ALA A 112 3.50 13.29 -6.70
N THR A 113 3.57 12.29 -5.83
CA THR A 113 4.70 11.36 -5.70
C THR A 113 4.21 9.96 -5.40
N LEU A 114 5.08 8.98 -5.58
CA LEU A 114 4.87 7.61 -5.13
C LEU A 114 5.90 7.21 -4.09
N THR A 115 5.47 6.52 -3.04
CA THR A 115 6.34 5.72 -2.16
C THR A 115 5.89 4.27 -2.23
N LEU A 116 6.73 3.42 -2.78
CA LEU A 116 6.43 2.03 -3.09
C LEU A 116 7.21 1.09 -2.16
N LEU A 117 6.51 0.45 -1.23
CA LEU A 117 7.10 -0.44 -0.24
C LEU A 117 6.91 -1.90 -0.66
N CYS A 118 7.98 -2.72 -0.64
CA CYS A 118 7.93 -4.18 -0.83
C CYS A 118 7.01 -4.64 -1.99
N THR A 119 7.12 -4.03 -3.15
CA THR A 119 6.21 -4.26 -4.29
C THR A 119 6.96 -4.63 -5.57
N SER A 120 6.21 -4.92 -6.64
CA SER A 120 6.73 -5.20 -7.97
C SER A 120 5.88 -4.53 -9.05
N HIS A 121 6.37 -4.52 -10.29
CA HIS A 121 5.60 -4.09 -11.46
C HIS A 121 4.73 -5.21 -12.08
N GLY A 122 4.78 -6.42 -11.49
CA GLY A 122 4.07 -7.59 -12.01
C GLY A 122 4.65 -8.13 -13.32
N GLY A 123 3.89 -9.04 -13.96
CA GLY A 123 4.25 -9.64 -15.24
C GLY A 123 5.37 -10.67 -15.19
N GLU A 124 5.76 -11.16 -16.39
CA GLU A 124 6.73 -12.24 -16.54
C GLU A 124 8.17 -11.87 -16.14
N GLU A 125 8.52 -10.59 -16.15
CA GLU A 125 9.84 -10.10 -15.75
C GLU A 125 10.01 -10.04 -14.22
N SER A 126 8.90 -10.06 -13.47
CA SER A 126 8.97 -10.06 -12.00
C SER A 126 9.49 -11.37 -11.46
N VAL A 127 10.30 -11.29 -10.41
CA VAL A 127 10.74 -12.45 -9.65
C VAL A 127 9.57 -12.97 -8.82
N PRO A 128 9.14 -14.22 -9.05
CA PRO A 128 7.98 -14.76 -8.35
C PRO A 128 8.26 -14.99 -6.86
N ILE A 129 7.18 -15.06 -6.08
CA ILE A 129 7.25 -15.50 -4.69
C ILE A 129 7.93 -16.86 -4.59
N PRO A 130 8.87 -17.09 -3.66
CA PRO A 130 9.48 -18.41 -3.48
C PRO A 130 8.45 -19.50 -3.22
N GLU A 131 8.66 -20.69 -3.77
CA GLU A 131 7.70 -21.81 -3.68
C GLU A 131 7.38 -22.20 -2.23
N GLU A 132 8.38 -22.19 -1.34
CA GLU A 132 8.22 -22.48 0.08
C GLU A 132 7.31 -21.42 0.77
N THR A 133 7.51 -20.15 0.46
CA THR A 133 6.67 -19.06 0.99
C THR A 133 5.24 -19.17 0.48
N ALA A 134 5.07 -19.42 -0.82
CA ALA A 134 3.76 -19.63 -1.41
C ALA A 134 3.02 -20.80 -0.75
N ALA A 135 3.71 -21.91 -0.51
CA ALA A 135 3.15 -23.07 0.19
C ALA A 135 2.70 -22.70 1.62
N THR A 136 3.54 -21.99 2.39
CA THR A 136 3.18 -21.54 3.75
C THR A 136 1.94 -20.64 3.76
N ILE A 137 1.81 -19.74 2.80
CA ILE A 137 0.66 -18.82 2.73
C ILE A 137 -0.63 -19.55 2.30
N LEU A 138 -0.53 -20.53 1.41
CA LEU A 138 -1.69 -21.22 0.81
C LEU A 138 -2.10 -22.46 1.60
N GLU A 139 -1.16 -23.21 2.13
CA GLU A 139 -1.37 -24.49 2.79
C GLU A 139 -1.37 -24.33 4.32
N VAL A 140 -2.56 -24.12 4.88
CA VAL A 140 -2.72 -24.04 6.34
C VAL A 140 -2.79 -25.44 6.93
N PRO A 141 -2.01 -25.77 7.98
CA PRO A 141 -2.08 -27.07 8.65
C PRO A 141 -3.48 -27.40 9.14
N GLU A 142 -3.87 -28.68 9.03
CA GLU A 142 -5.17 -29.14 9.47
C GLU A 142 -5.33 -28.94 10.99
N GLY A 143 -6.46 -28.38 11.39
CA GLY A 143 -6.81 -28.16 12.80
C GLY A 143 -6.43 -26.79 13.35
N TYR A 144 -5.77 -25.92 12.57
CA TYR A 144 -5.51 -24.54 12.97
C TYR A 144 -6.83 -23.77 13.10
N ASP A 145 -6.95 -23.02 14.20
CA ASP A 145 -7.99 -22.01 14.33
C ASP A 145 -7.64 -20.74 13.51
N GLU A 146 -8.51 -19.74 13.55
CA GLU A 146 -8.33 -18.51 12.79
C GLU A 146 -7.09 -17.72 13.23
N ARG A 147 -6.80 -17.68 14.54
CA ARG A 147 -5.62 -17.01 15.10
C ARG A 147 -4.32 -17.71 14.69
N GLU A 148 -4.30 -19.03 14.77
CA GLU A 148 -3.17 -19.85 14.33
C GLU A 148 -2.94 -19.71 12.83
N THR A 149 -4.01 -19.66 12.03
CA THR A 149 -3.95 -19.41 10.58
C THR A 149 -3.33 -18.04 10.25
N ILE A 150 -3.72 -17.00 10.97
CA ILE A 150 -3.16 -15.64 10.80
C ILE A 150 -1.67 -15.64 11.11
N ARG A 151 -1.24 -16.22 12.23
CA ARG A 151 0.18 -16.30 12.59
C ARG A 151 0.96 -17.08 11.55
N HIS A 152 0.47 -18.25 11.14
CA HIS A 152 1.12 -19.09 10.16
C HIS A 152 1.35 -18.35 8.83
N ARG A 153 0.33 -17.69 8.31
CA ARG A 153 0.42 -16.93 7.04
C ARG A 153 1.28 -15.68 7.12
N MET A 154 1.45 -15.10 8.31
CA MET A 154 2.28 -13.92 8.53
C MET A 154 3.76 -14.26 8.72
N GLU A 155 4.08 -15.50 9.11
CA GLU A 155 5.45 -15.91 9.42
C GLU A 155 6.47 -15.56 8.31
N PRO A 156 6.23 -15.79 7.02
CA PRO A 156 7.18 -15.44 5.98
C PRO A 156 7.36 -13.93 5.77
N ALA A 157 6.46 -13.13 6.30
CA ALA A 157 6.46 -11.67 6.09
C ALA A 157 7.22 -10.90 7.16
N VAL A 158 7.67 -11.55 8.22
CA VAL A 158 8.41 -10.94 9.35
C VAL A 158 9.80 -11.54 9.47
N SER A 159 10.69 -10.88 10.23
CA SER A 159 12.04 -11.35 10.49
C SER A 159 12.06 -12.63 11.34
N ASP A 160 13.13 -13.42 11.20
CA ASP A 160 13.33 -14.58 12.04
C ASP A 160 13.40 -14.19 13.52
N GLY A 161 12.61 -14.86 14.36
CA GLY A 161 12.53 -14.58 15.79
C GLY A 161 11.62 -13.40 16.17
N PHE A 162 10.95 -12.74 15.22
CA PHE A 162 10.02 -11.63 15.49
C PHE A 162 8.95 -12.02 16.51
N TYR A 163 8.38 -13.22 16.41
CA TYR A 163 7.34 -13.70 17.31
C TYR A 163 7.84 -13.89 18.75
N ASP A 164 9.06 -14.42 18.91
CA ASP A 164 9.66 -14.63 20.23
C ASP A 164 10.08 -13.31 20.88
N ALA A 165 10.53 -12.37 20.08
CA ALA A 165 10.95 -11.05 20.55
C ALA A 165 9.77 -10.12 20.89
N ASN A 166 8.61 -10.30 20.24
CA ASN A 166 7.46 -9.39 20.31
C ASN A 166 6.11 -10.10 20.57
N PRO A 167 5.99 -10.99 21.57
CA PRO A 167 4.80 -11.82 21.74
C PRO A 167 3.51 -11.01 21.93
N ASP A 168 3.55 -9.93 22.72
CA ASP A 168 2.37 -9.08 22.97
C ASP A 168 1.96 -8.29 21.71
N LEU A 169 2.93 -7.87 20.91
CA LEU A 169 2.66 -7.19 19.64
C LEU A 169 2.05 -8.15 18.62
N VAL A 170 2.56 -9.37 18.53
CA VAL A 170 2.00 -10.42 17.66
C VAL A 170 0.54 -10.71 18.02
N GLU A 171 0.20 -10.83 19.31
CA GLU A 171 -1.18 -10.99 19.74
C GLU A 171 -2.06 -9.80 19.36
N SER A 172 -1.54 -8.58 19.53
CA SER A 172 -2.24 -7.36 19.11
C SER A 172 -2.46 -7.32 17.59
N ILE A 173 -1.46 -7.69 16.80
CA ILE A 173 -1.58 -7.79 15.34
C ILE A 173 -2.65 -8.82 14.96
N VAL A 174 -2.68 -9.98 15.61
CA VAL A 174 -3.71 -10.99 15.35
C VAL A 174 -5.10 -10.46 15.67
N ASP A 175 -5.27 -9.72 16.77
CA ASP A 175 -6.56 -9.11 17.13
C ASP A 175 -7.00 -8.06 16.08
N TRP A 176 -6.08 -7.21 15.61
CA TRP A 176 -6.38 -6.21 14.58
C TRP A 176 -6.72 -6.86 13.24
N ARG A 177 -6.04 -7.94 12.88
CA ARG A 177 -6.31 -8.70 11.67
C ARG A 177 -7.70 -9.35 11.69
N LEU A 178 -8.07 -9.97 12.82
CA LEU A 178 -9.41 -10.54 13.02
C LEU A 178 -10.51 -9.49 12.91
N ALA A 179 -10.22 -8.25 13.32
CA ALA A 179 -11.20 -7.17 13.32
C ALA A 179 -11.31 -6.44 11.96
N GLY A 180 -10.23 -6.38 11.17
CA GLY A 180 -10.20 -5.46 10.04
C GLY A 180 -9.63 -6.01 8.72
N ASP A 181 -9.13 -7.26 8.68
CA ASP A 181 -8.61 -7.85 7.44
C ASP A 181 -9.75 -8.24 6.47
N ALA A 182 -9.36 -8.47 5.23
CA ALA A 182 -10.27 -8.92 4.18
C ALA A 182 -10.93 -10.25 4.53
N THR A 183 -12.20 -10.38 4.16
CA THR A 183 -12.88 -11.67 4.14
C THR A 183 -12.17 -12.63 3.19
N GLU A 184 -12.44 -13.94 3.29
CA GLU A 184 -11.88 -14.92 2.34
C GLU A 184 -12.25 -14.58 0.89
N ALA A 185 -13.49 -14.17 0.63
CA ALA A 185 -13.94 -13.77 -0.70
C ALA A 185 -13.18 -12.52 -1.21
N GLY A 186 -13.04 -11.48 -0.36
CA GLY A 186 -12.30 -10.29 -0.67
C GLY A 186 -10.82 -10.57 -0.94
N ARG A 187 -10.18 -11.37 -0.09
CA ARG A 187 -8.78 -11.80 -0.26
C ARG A 187 -8.55 -12.53 -1.58
N ASN A 188 -9.42 -13.47 -1.93
CA ASN A 188 -9.32 -14.23 -3.17
C ASN A 188 -9.50 -13.34 -4.40
N ALA A 189 -10.41 -12.37 -4.33
CA ALA A 189 -10.64 -11.41 -5.41
C ALA A 189 -9.46 -10.43 -5.59
N GLN A 190 -8.85 -9.96 -4.49
CA GLN A 190 -7.62 -9.17 -4.49
C GLN A 190 -6.43 -9.99 -5.02
N ALA A 191 -6.29 -11.25 -4.62
CA ALA A 191 -5.21 -12.13 -5.10
C ALA A 191 -5.27 -12.32 -6.62
N ALA A 192 -6.48 -12.43 -7.18
CA ALA A 192 -6.67 -12.48 -8.63
C ALA A 192 -6.19 -11.19 -9.33
N ALA A 193 -6.42 -10.02 -8.72
CA ALA A 193 -5.92 -8.75 -9.24
C ALA A 193 -4.39 -8.70 -9.21
N VAL A 194 -3.75 -9.16 -8.12
CA VAL A 194 -2.29 -9.26 -8.01
C VAL A 194 -1.71 -10.17 -9.08
N GLN A 195 -2.30 -11.35 -9.30
CA GLN A 195 -1.83 -12.32 -10.31
C GLN A 195 -1.96 -11.80 -11.74
N ALA A 196 -2.96 -10.96 -12.01
CA ALA A 196 -3.19 -10.39 -13.33
C ALA A 196 -2.44 -9.07 -13.57
N PHE A 197 -1.78 -8.53 -12.55
CA PHE A 197 -1.10 -7.25 -12.65
C PHE A 197 0.18 -7.36 -13.46
N ASP A 198 0.29 -6.49 -14.47
CA ASP A 198 1.48 -6.35 -15.29
C ASP A 198 1.52 -4.93 -15.89
N VAL A 199 2.45 -4.13 -15.40
CA VAL A 199 2.74 -2.79 -15.94
C VAL A 199 4.20 -2.65 -16.36
N GLY A 200 4.95 -3.76 -16.47
CA GLY A 200 6.38 -3.76 -16.75
C GLY A 200 6.79 -2.90 -17.95
N ASP A 201 6.01 -2.95 -19.05
CA ASP A 201 6.23 -2.13 -20.25
C ASP A 201 5.77 -0.67 -20.09
N ARG A 202 5.05 -0.35 -19.02
CA ARG A 202 4.44 0.97 -18.79
C ARG A 202 5.10 1.74 -17.64
N VAL A 203 5.92 1.11 -16.80
CA VAL A 203 6.60 1.74 -15.66
C VAL A 203 7.36 3.00 -16.08
N SER A 204 7.99 2.99 -17.25
CA SER A 204 8.72 4.17 -17.79
C SER A 204 7.82 5.36 -18.15
N LYS A 205 6.49 5.25 -17.97
CA LYS A 205 5.52 6.35 -18.15
C LYS A 205 5.05 6.91 -16.81
N ILE A 206 5.55 6.41 -15.70
CA ILE A 206 5.31 6.96 -14.36
C ILE A 206 6.33 8.07 -14.19
N ASP A 207 5.91 9.32 -14.42
CA ASP A 207 6.77 10.48 -14.38
C ASP A 207 6.88 11.11 -12.97
N GLN A 208 6.08 10.63 -12.01
CA GLN A 208 6.09 11.13 -10.64
C GLN A 208 7.39 10.73 -9.93
N PRO A 209 8.02 11.64 -9.15
CA PRO A 209 9.11 11.28 -8.26
C PRO A 209 8.72 10.08 -7.40
N THR A 210 9.51 9.01 -7.46
CA THR A 210 9.15 7.73 -6.82
C THR A 210 10.27 7.24 -5.92
N LEU A 211 9.94 7.02 -4.64
CA LEU A 211 10.78 6.31 -3.68
C LEU A 211 10.38 4.83 -3.64
N VAL A 212 11.32 3.94 -3.88
CA VAL A 212 11.15 2.49 -3.72
C VAL A 212 11.90 2.06 -2.46
N LEU A 213 11.20 1.53 -1.45
CA LEU A 213 11.78 0.93 -0.26
C LEU A 213 11.55 -0.58 -0.27
N HIS A 214 12.61 -1.38 -0.10
CA HIS A 214 12.48 -2.82 -0.16
C HIS A 214 13.42 -3.50 0.84
N GLY A 215 12.90 -4.47 1.60
CA GLY A 215 13.70 -5.26 2.53
C GLY A 215 14.60 -6.26 1.81
N SER A 216 15.88 -6.37 2.20
CA SER A 216 16.80 -7.33 1.58
C SER A 216 16.47 -8.80 1.91
N ALA A 217 15.75 -9.04 3.01
CA ALA A 217 15.30 -10.36 3.45
C ALA A 217 13.80 -10.61 3.19
N ASP A 218 13.19 -9.88 2.23
CA ASP A 218 11.79 -10.07 1.87
C ASP A 218 11.56 -11.43 1.21
N ARG A 219 10.87 -12.31 1.93
CA ARG A 219 10.53 -13.67 1.49
C ARG A 219 9.19 -13.75 0.74
N VAL A 220 8.42 -12.65 0.69
CA VAL A 220 7.11 -12.59 0.00
C VAL A 220 7.25 -12.01 -1.40
N VAL A 221 7.87 -10.84 -1.49
CA VAL A 221 8.22 -10.20 -2.76
C VAL A 221 9.74 -10.03 -2.80
N PRO A 222 10.47 -10.89 -3.53
CA PRO A 222 11.94 -10.83 -3.57
C PRO A 222 12.46 -9.43 -3.91
N VAL A 223 13.54 -9.00 -3.22
CA VAL A 223 14.12 -7.66 -3.33
C VAL A 223 14.52 -7.26 -4.75
N GLU A 224 14.78 -8.24 -5.60
CA GLU A 224 15.07 -8.06 -7.03
C GLU A 224 13.93 -7.32 -7.74
N ASN A 225 12.68 -7.50 -7.28
CA ASN A 225 11.53 -6.76 -7.84
C ASN A 225 11.62 -5.25 -7.57
N GLY A 226 12.05 -4.85 -6.38
CA GLY A 226 12.31 -3.44 -6.07
C GLY A 226 13.42 -2.84 -6.94
N ARG A 227 14.50 -3.61 -7.19
CA ARG A 227 15.59 -3.21 -8.08
C ARG A 227 15.12 -3.04 -9.53
N LEU A 228 14.38 -4.03 -10.06
CA LEU A 228 13.81 -3.99 -11.40
C LEU A 228 12.85 -2.80 -11.57
N LEU A 229 12.01 -2.55 -10.55
CA LEU A 229 11.07 -1.45 -10.57
C LEU A 229 11.78 -0.10 -10.62
N ALA A 230 12.75 0.12 -9.72
CA ALA A 230 13.53 1.36 -9.68
C ALA A 230 14.34 1.60 -10.96
N GLU A 231 14.89 0.54 -11.58
CA GLU A 231 15.62 0.64 -12.86
C GLU A 231 14.73 1.11 -14.02
N LYS A 232 13.44 0.73 -13.99
CA LYS A 232 12.46 1.08 -15.05
C LYS A 232 11.84 2.47 -14.86
N LEU A 233 11.81 3.00 -13.64
CA LEU A 233 11.23 4.31 -13.32
C LEU A 233 12.13 5.44 -13.82
N PRO A 234 11.59 6.48 -14.50
CA PRO A 234 12.37 7.63 -14.96
C PRO A 234 13.00 8.45 -13.83
N ASP A 235 12.28 8.59 -12.71
CA ASP A 235 12.70 9.32 -11.49
C ASP A 235 12.48 8.42 -10.27
N GLY A 236 13.19 7.29 -10.25
CA GLY A 236 13.11 6.27 -9.21
C GLY A 236 14.32 6.31 -8.27
N ASP A 237 14.11 6.59 -6.99
CA ASP A 237 15.10 6.41 -5.93
C ASP A 237 14.86 5.06 -5.23
N LEU A 238 15.93 4.26 -5.06
CA LEU A 238 15.85 2.95 -4.42
C LEU A 238 16.67 2.91 -3.14
N GLU A 239 16.01 2.53 -2.07
CA GLU A 239 16.68 2.16 -0.83
C GLU A 239 16.36 0.72 -0.43
N ILE A 240 17.42 -0.03 -0.16
CA ILE A 240 17.31 -1.39 0.39
C ILE A 240 17.47 -1.33 1.90
N VAL A 241 16.42 -1.74 2.61
CA VAL A 241 16.45 -1.91 4.06
C VAL A 241 17.16 -3.22 4.36
N GLU A 242 18.38 -3.13 4.89
CA GLU A 242 19.21 -4.32 5.14
C GLU A 242 18.57 -5.22 6.20
N ASP A 243 18.58 -6.53 5.94
CA ASP A 243 17.89 -7.56 6.74
C ASP A 243 16.36 -7.33 6.91
N GLY A 244 15.78 -6.34 6.23
CA GLY A 244 14.36 -6.03 6.30
C GLY A 244 13.50 -7.15 5.69
N PRO A 245 12.50 -7.68 6.42
CA PRO A 245 11.51 -8.63 5.89
C PRO A 245 10.45 -7.90 5.04
N HIS A 246 9.39 -8.62 4.61
CA HIS A 246 8.28 -7.99 3.88
C HIS A 246 7.58 -6.87 4.66
N LEU A 247 7.36 -7.07 5.96
CA LEU A 247 6.73 -6.08 6.85
C LEU A 247 7.76 -5.20 7.58
N PHE A 248 8.90 -4.89 6.95
CA PHE A 248 9.95 -4.06 7.55
C PHE A 248 9.44 -2.71 8.06
N PHE A 249 8.40 -2.15 7.45
CA PHE A 249 7.79 -0.88 7.86
C PHE A 249 7.01 -0.97 9.19
N ILE A 250 6.74 -2.19 9.68
CA ILE A 250 6.23 -2.46 11.02
C ILE A 250 7.39 -2.66 12.01
N GLU A 251 8.48 -3.29 11.56
CA GLU A 251 9.63 -3.65 12.42
C GLU A 251 10.60 -2.48 12.62
N ASP A 252 10.79 -1.64 11.61
CA ASP A 252 11.57 -0.40 11.69
C ASP A 252 10.74 0.82 11.25
N PRO A 253 9.69 1.16 12.02
CA PRO A 253 8.75 2.19 11.62
C PRO A 253 9.32 3.61 11.64
N ASP A 254 10.32 3.89 12.50
CA ASP A 254 10.96 5.20 12.58
C ASP A 254 11.74 5.49 11.31
N HIS A 255 12.58 4.56 10.88
CA HIS A 255 13.34 4.68 9.64
C HIS A 255 12.43 4.89 8.43
N VAL A 256 11.40 4.04 8.29
CA VAL A 256 10.47 4.13 7.15
C VAL A 256 9.69 5.44 7.15
N ALA A 257 9.21 5.90 8.30
CA ALA A 257 8.51 7.18 8.38
C ALA A 257 9.42 8.36 8.05
N ASP A 258 10.68 8.34 8.49
CA ASP A 258 11.66 9.37 8.16
C ASP A 258 11.96 9.40 6.66
N ARG A 259 12.12 8.23 6.01
CA ARG A 259 12.31 8.17 4.55
C ARG A 259 11.10 8.66 3.77
N ILE A 260 9.87 8.29 4.19
CA ILE A 260 8.64 8.84 3.62
C ILE A 260 8.67 10.38 3.75
N ARG A 261 8.87 10.90 4.95
CA ARG A 261 8.87 12.35 5.22
C ARG A 261 9.89 13.10 4.37
N GLU A 262 11.12 12.59 4.26
CA GLU A 262 12.18 13.19 3.44
C GLU A 262 11.79 13.23 1.96
N HIS A 263 11.18 12.16 1.45
CA HIS A 263 10.73 12.10 0.06
C HIS A 263 9.60 13.11 -0.21
N LEU A 264 8.59 13.18 0.67
CA LEU A 264 7.48 14.12 0.55
C LEU A 264 7.96 15.58 0.66
N PHE A 265 8.83 15.87 1.64
CA PHE A 265 9.40 17.21 1.83
C PHE A 265 10.24 17.69 0.63
N ALA A 266 10.95 16.78 -0.04
CA ALA A 266 11.73 17.09 -1.24
C ALA A 266 10.84 17.37 -2.47
N ASN A 267 9.58 16.92 -2.46
CA ASN A 267 8.65 16.99 -3.58
C ASN A 267 7.29 17.54 -3.13
N PRO A 268 7.20 18.78 -2.63
CA PRO A 268 5.95 19.33 -2.11
C PRO A 268 4.88 19.46 -3.20
N ILE A 269 3.62 19.33 -2.80
CA ILE A 269 2.49 19.59 -3.69
C ILE A 269 2.42 21.09 -3.95
N GLU A 270 2.63 21.52 -5.21
CA GLU A 270 2.50 22.93 -5.58
C GLU A 270 1.05 23.40 -5.36
N ALA A 271 0.88 24.45 -4.57
CA ALA A 271 -0.43 25.07 -4.41
C ALA A 271 -0.95 25.52 -5.79
N ALA A 272 -2.19 25.14 -6.13
CA ALA A 272 -2.82 25.62 -7.36
C ALA A 272 -2.70 27.14 -7.42
N THR A 273 -1.88 27.66 -8.32
CA THR A 273 -1.77 29.10 -8.54
C THR A 273 -3.12 29.60 -9.03
N ASP A 274 -3.72 30.51 -8.29
CA ASP A 274 -5.00 31.17 -8.61
C ASP A 274 -4.83 31.95 -9.94
N ALA A 275 -4.86 31.20 -11.06
CA ALA A 275 -4.75 31.74 -12.40
C ALA A 275 -6.12 32.23 -12.85
N GLY A 276 -6.54 33.45 -12.38
CA GLY A 276 -7.76 33.99 -12.91
C GLY A 276 -8.44 35.14 -12.22
N ALA A 277 -7.70 36.04 -11.54
CA ALA A 277 -8.27 37.34 -11.19
C ALA A 277 -7.46 38.44 -11.87
N GLY A 278 -7.57 38.54 -13.17
CA GLY A 278 -6.86 39.54 -13.95
C GLY A 278 -7.61 39.96 -15.20
N GLY A 279 -8.40 41.05 -15.12
CA GLY A 279 -8.65 41.86 -16.29
C GLY A 279 -10.09 41.96 -16.79
N GLY A 280 -10.83 42.82 -16.23
CA GLY A 280 -12.01 43.43 -16.80
C GLY A 280 -11.96 44.94 -16.53
N ASP A 281 -11.35 45.68 -17.40
CA ASP A 281 -11.62 47.10 -17.63
C ASP A 281 -12.39 47.25 -18.93
#